data_1076208d3d5b9af9ddf5246c6f083280
#
_entry.id   1076208d3d5b9af9ddf5246c6f083280
#
_cell.length_a   1.000
_cell.length_b   1.000
_cell.length_c   1.000
_cell.angle_alpha   90.00
_cell.angle_beta   90.00
_cell.angle_gamma   90.00
#
_symmetry.space_group_name_H-M   'P 1'
#
loop_
_entity.id
_entity.type
_entity.pdbx_description
1 polymer ?
#
loop_
_entity_poly.entity_id
_entity_poly.type
_entity_poly.pdbx_seq_one_letter_code
_entity_poly.pdbx_strand_id
1 'polypeptide(L)'
;MIVFITLMIFGCFGFFVPKMYLKRYMLLSAVCISSLYFFFTPLPGYDLTRHYELLHILRRLDLKSVLSGTEKIANRLLRQYTENSRLYLIYAFLISKLKIDAFLPVITGTIIYASASSIIMMSAEDFGEEIESWKISFCFFFMLMLTDFRTVSGIRNMLAFSLFAYVLYYDLVRNAGKFWCFLAYFLLANIHTSIYLLIVIRLLTSLGKIVPKWILMVVSFVSQSFLDSIIQFLTRVGDVPLAQSLLEKINIYVISGGTQYIMIRGAAHFILILIQMAIFLYVLRNQYMNKKFKHYGDFYLFTILFALGAIRQYDIFVRSYMLIVFMVSPFLLSFLNNAVGEMPNELILSKRSLIGFREVCLYLMCIAAVILSMIMYYRGFYTPMDSGFI
;
A
#
# COMPACT_ATOMS: atom_id res chain seq x y z
N MET A 1 20.80 -1.91 4.08
CA MET A 1 21.42 -2.91 3.18
C MET A 1 20.94 -4.31 3.46
N ILE A 2 21.00 -4.83 4.70
CA ILE A 2 20.58 -6.20 5.04
C ILE A 2 19.13 -6.49 4.61
N VAL A 3 18.16 -5.62 4.95
CA VAL A 3 16.75 -5.81 4.55
C VAL A 3 16.61 -5.90 3.03
N PHE A 4 17.24 -5.00 2.29
CA PHE A 4 17.18 -5.02 0.84
C PHE A 4 17.76 -6.32 0.26
N ILE A 5 18.94 -6.76 0.74
CA ILE A 5 19.55 -8.03 0.33
C ILE A 5 18.61 -9.19 0.65
N THR A 6 17.99 -9.18 1.82
CA THR A 6 17.04 -10.23 2.22
C THR A 6 15.81 -10.25 1.30
N LEU A 7 15.23 -9.07 0.98
CA LEU A 7 14.12 -8.98 0.02
C LEU A 7 14.53 -9.51 -1.35
N MET A 8 15.73 -9.18 -1.83
CA MET A 8 16.29 -9.71 -3.08
C MET A 8 16.43 -11.23 -3.02
N ILE A 9 17.01 -11.77 -1.96
CA ILE A 9 17.19 -13.20 -1.78
C ILE A 9 15.84 -13.91 -1.82
N PHE A 10 14.88 -13.51 -0.96
CA PHE A 10 13.56 -14.15 -0.94
C PHE A 10 12.79 -13.94 -2.25
N GLY A 11 12.92 -12.80 -2.89
CA GLY A 11 12.31 -12.56 -4.20
C GLY A 11 12.88 -13.48 -5.28
N CYS A 12 14.20 -13.61 -5.36
CA CYS A 12 14.89 -14.47 -6.34
C CYS A 12 14.65 -15.96 -6.09
N PHE A 13 14.67 -16.41 -4.84
CA PHE A 13 14.39 -17.82 -4.52
C PHE A 13 12.99 -18.25 -4.95
N GLY A 14 12.01 -17.32 -4.98
CA GLY A 14 10.66 -17.60 -5.45
C GLY A 14 10.62 -18.21 -6.86
N PHE A 15 11.58 -17.87 -7.74
CA PHE A 15 11.63 -18.40 -9.11
C PHE A 15 11.95 -19.90 -9.18
N PHE A 16 12.55 -20.45 -8.15
CA PHE A 16 12.91 -21.87 -8.06
C PHE A 16 11.86 -22.71 -7.33
N VAL A 17 10.83 -22.09 -6.77
CA VAL A 17 9.79 -22.77 -6.00
C VAL A 17 8.71 -23.32 -6.93
N PRO A 18 8.39 -24.63 -6.88
CA PRO A 18 7.27 -25.20 -7.62
C PRO A 18 5.93 -24.54 -7.23
N LYS A 19 5.03 -24.39 -8.22
CA LYS A 19 3.73 -23.68 -8.06
C LYS A 19 2.94 -24.16 -6.83
N MET A 20 2.93 -25.46 -6.56
CA MET A 20 2.20 -26.05 -5.43
C MET A 20 2.69 -25.57 -4.06
N TYR A 21 3.95 -25.16 -3.93
CA TYR A 21 4.55 -24.67 -2.69
C TYR A 21 4.65 -23.15 -2.62
N LEU A 22 4.37 -22.44 -3.72
CA LEU A 22 4.64 -21.02 -3.87
C LEU A 22 3.87 -20.18 -2.84
N LYS A 23 2.60 -20.52 -2.58
CA LYS A 23 1.80 -19.85 -1.53
C LYS A 23 2.44 -20.00 -0.13
N ARG A 24 2.87 -21.21 0.22
CA ARG A 24 3.52 -21.46 1.51
C ARG A 24 4.85 -20.75 1.60
N TYR A 25 5.60 -20.75 0.50
CA TYR A 25 6.86 -20.03 0.40
C TYR A 25 6.69 -18.53 0.63
N MET A 26 5.74 -17.89 -0.05
CA MET A 26 5.48 -16.47 0.12
C MET A 26 5.06 -16.09 1.55
N LEU A 27 4.23 -16.92 2.18
CA LEU A 27 3.83 -16.71 3.58
C LEU A 27 5.02 -16.89 4.54
N LEU A 28 5.85 -17.92 4.32
CA LEU A 28 7.07 -18.11 5.10
C LEU A 28 8.04 -16.93 4.90
N SER A 29 8.21 -16.48 3.66
CA SER A 29 9.02 -15.30 3.34
C SER A 29 8.51 -14.05 4.07
N ALA A 30 7.18 -13.86 4.16
CA ALA A 30 6.60 -12.76 4.92
C ALA A 30 7.01 -12.78 6.40
N VAL A 31 7.00 -13.97 7.03
CA VAL A 31 7.47 -14.15 8.42
C VAL A 31 8.97 -13.87 8.53
N CYS A 32 9.79 -14.49 7.66
CA CYS A 32 11.25 -14.37 7.70
C CYS A 32 11.71 -12.91 7.50
N ILE A 33 11.15 -12.22 6.48
CA ILE A 33 11.47 -10.82 6.20
C ILE A 33 11.08 -9.95 7.41
N SER A 34 9.89 -10.16 7.95
CA SER A 34 9.41 -9.36 9.09
C SER A 34 10.20 -9.64 10.36
N SER A 35 10.76 -10.83 10.54
CA SER A 35 11.61 -11.16 11.69
C SER A 35 12.89 -10.32 11.74
N LEU A 36 13.33 -9.77 10.60
CA LEU A 36 14.46 -8.83 10.59
C LEU A 36 14.19 -7.57 11.41
N TYR A 37 12.91 -7.23 11.60
CA TYR A 37 12.53 -6.06 12.40
C TYR A 37 12.81 -6.22 13.90
N PHE A 38 13.15 -7.43 14.37
CA PHE A 38 13.69 -7.61 15.71
C PHE A 38 15.02 -6.87 15.92
N PHE A 39 15.78 -6.69 14.84
CA PHE A 39 17.08 -6.03 14.87
C PHE A 39 16.98 -4.52 14.56
N PHE A 40 15.76 -4.01 14.39
CA PHE A 40 15.55 -2.61 14.08
C PHE A 40 15.33 -1.79 15.35
N THR A 41 16.25 -0.85 15.60
CA THR A 41 16.14 0.12 16.68
C THR A 41 15.74 1.47 16.08
N PRO A 42 14.51 1.97 16.33
CA PRO A 42 14.08 3.24 15.77
C PRO A 42 14.85 4.39 16.42
N LEU A 43 15.30 5.34 15.61
CA LEU A 43 15.91 6.58 16.09
C LEU A 43 14.85 7.51 16.70
N PRO A 44 15.25 8.41 17.62
CA PRO A 44 14.37 9.44 18.16
C PRO A 44 13.71 10.25 17.05
N GLY A 45 12.40 10.43 17.12
CA GLY A 45 11.61 11.15 16.10
C GLY A 45 10.96 10.28 15.03
N TYR A 46 11.28 8.99 14.93
CA TYR A 46 10.51 8.06 14.09
C TYR A 46 9.10 7.82 14.65
N ASP A 47 8.15 7.57 13.76
CA ASP A 47 6.78 7.19 14.17
C ASP A 47 6.78 5.90 15.00
N LEU A 48 7.67 4.95 14.69
CA LEU A 48 7.83 3.71 15.44
C LEU A 48 8.25 3.95 16.91
N THR A 49 9.07 4.96 17.20
CA THR A 49 9.43 5.33 18.57
C THR A 49 8.19 5.69 19.39
N ARG A 50 7.27 6.48 18.80
CA ARG A 50 5.99 6.83 19.45
C ARG A 50 5.12 5.59 19.71
N HIS A 51 5.16 4.61 18.79
CA HIS A 51 4.45 3.36 19.00
C HIS A 51 5.07 2.53 20.13
N TYR A 52 6.37 2.53 20.29
CA TYR A 52 7.03 1.87 21.43
C TYR A 52 6.67 2.56 22.75
N GLU A 53 6.67 3.90 22.79
CA GLU A 53 6.18 4.64 23.96
C GLU A 53 4.73 4.26 24.31
N LEU A 54 3.87 4.14 23.28
CA LEU A 54 2.49 3.67 23.47
C LEU A 54 2.46 2.26 24.08
N LEU A 55 3.28 1.31 23.60
CA LEU A 55 3.35 -0.04 24.17
C LEU A 55 3.77 -0.02 25.65
N HIS A 56 4.74 0.83 26.02
CA HIS A 56 5.17 0.98 27.43
C HIS A 56 4.04 1.48 28.32
N ILE A 57 3.22 2.42 27.85
CA ILE A 57 2.05 2.90 28.58
C ILE A 57 1.02 1.75 28.72
N LEU A 58 0.69 1.07 27.62
CA LEU A 58 -0.32 0.02 27.57
C LEU A 58 0.03 -1.22 28.40
N ARG A 59 1.32 -1.49 28.64
CA ARG A 59 1.75 -2.58 29.53
C ARG A 59 1.25 -2.43 30.95
N ARG A 60 1.13 -1.19 31.42
CA ARG A 60 0.73 -0.86 32.80
C ARG A 60 -0.78 -0.82 32.97
N LEU A 61 -1.55 -0.79 31.87
CA LEU A 61 -2.99 -0.66 31.88
C LEU A 61 -3.67 -2.03 31.77
N ASP A 62 -4.88 -2.12 32.26
CA ASP A 62 -5.82 -3.19 31.97
C ASP A 62 -6.68 -2.85 30.75
N LEU A 63 -7.33 -3.84 30.15
CA LEU A 63 -8.18 -3.66 28.98
C LEU A 63 -9.36 -2.71 29.26
N LYS A 64 -9.92 -2.76 30.47
CA LYS A 64 -11.05 -1.92 30.86
C LYS A 64 -10.64 -0.44 30.89
N SER A 65 -9.48 -0.12 31.46
CA SER A 65 -8.92 1.25 31.46
C SER A 65 -8.64 1.76 30.05
N VAL A 66 -8.11 0.90 29.17
CA VAL A 66 -7.85 1.24 27.77
C VAL A 66 -9.16 1.56 27.02
N LEU A 67 -10.20 0.75 27.21
CA LEU A 67 -11.50 0.94 26.52
C LEU A 67 -12.33 2.10 27.11
N SER A 68 -12.35 2.27 28.43
CA SER A 68 -13.06 3.36 29.11
C SER A 68 -12.40 4.72 28.88
N GLY A 69 -11.09 4.69 28.64
CA GLY A 69 -10.31 5.91 28.42
C GLY A 69 -10.19 6.78 29.67
N THR A 70 -10.33 6.23 30.85
CA THR A 70 -10.22 6.95 32.13
C THR A 70 -8.87 7.66 32.32
N GLU A 71 -7.79 7.11 31.73
CA GLU A 71 -6.45 7.72 31.77
C GLU A 71 -6.16 8.68 30.60
N LYS A 72 -7.15 8.98 29.73
CA LYS A 72 -6.99 9.90 28.58
C LYS A 72 -6.57 11.30 29.02
N ILE A 73 -7.02 11.74 30.18
CA ILE A 73 -6.78 13.10 30.67
C ILE A 73 -5.31 13.30 31.00
N ALA A 74 -4.62 12.26 31.46
CA ALA A 74 -3.22 12.33 31.90
C ALA A 74 -2.19 12.14 30.76
N ASN A 75 -2.56 11.51 29.63
CA ASN A 75 -1.61 11.16 28.59
C ASN A 75 -2.09 11.56 27.19
N ARG A 76 -1.45 12.59 26.60
CA ARG A 76 -1.76 13.12 25.26
C ARG A 76 -1.67 12.06 24.15
N LEU A 77 -0.68 11.15 24.24
CA LEU A 77 -0.48 10.09 23.26
C LEU A 77 -1.66 9.11 23.29
N LEU A 78 -2.06 8.63 24.45
CA LEU A 78 -3.18 7.71 24.62
C LEU A 78 -4.49 8.33 24.13
N ARG A 79 -4.71 9.61 24.43
CA ARG A 79 -5.88 10.38 23.96
C ARG A 79 -5.96 10.39 22.42
N GLN A 80 -4.86 10.72 21.75
CA GLN A 80 -4.80 10.77 20.28
C GLN A 80 -5.21 9.44 19.64
N TYR A 81 -4.72 8.30 20.17
CA TYR A 81 -5.07 6.98 19.62
C TYR A 81 -6.49 6.56 19.96
N THR A 82 -6.98 6.89 21.15
CA THR A 82 -8.33 6.52 21.58
C THR A 82 -9.41 7.22 20.77
N GLU A 83 -9.20 8.48 20.41
CA GLU A 83 -10.17 9.26 19.65
C GLU A 83 -10.21 8.87 18.17
N ASN A 84 -9.06 8.51 17.59
CA ASN A 84 -8.92 8.38 16.15
C ASN A 84 -8.59 6.97 15.65
N SER A 85 -8.23 6.01 16.52
CA SER A 85 -7.68 4.71 16.09
C SER A 85 -7.90 3.63 17.15
N ARG A 86 -9.14 3.45 17.60
CA ARG A 86 -9.47 2.53 18.69
C ARG A 86 -9.07 1.08 18.39
N LEU A 87 -9.29 0.61 17.17
CA LEU A 87 -8.94 -0.77 16.81
C LEU A 87 -7.41 -0.97 16.82
N TYR A 88 -6.66 0.04 16.37
CA TYR A 88 -5.21 0.00 16.49
C TYR A 88 -4.75 0.01 17.95
N LEU A 89 -5.43 0.75 18.81
CA LEU A 89 -5.11 0.77 20.25
C LEU A 89 -5.31 -0.61 20.89
N ILE A 90 -6.38 -1.32 20.56
CA ILE A 90 -6.63 -2.70 21.01
C ILE A 90 -5.53 -3.63 20.48
N TYR A 91 -5.17 -3.51 19.21
CA TYR A 91 -4.09 -4.28 18.58
C TYR A 91 -2.75 -4.05 19.32
N ALA A 92 -2.39 -2.80 19.54
CA ALA A 92 -1.17 -2.42 20.26
C ALA A 92 -1.22 -2.92 21.72
N PHE A 93 -2.38 -2.87 22.39
CA PHE A 93 -2.57 -3.41 23.73
C PHE A 93 -2.26 -4.90 23.78
N LEU A 94 -2.80 -5.70 22.85
CA LEU A 94 -2.53 -7.14 22.80
C LEU A 94 -1.04 -7.43 22.62
N ILE A 95 -0.38 -6.70 21.71
CA ILE A 95 1.06 -6.85 21.49
C ILE A 95 1.87 -6.39 22.71
N SER A 96 1.44 -5.35 23.42
CA SER A 96 2.14 -4.86 24.60
C SER A 96 2.30 -5.93 25.69
N LYS A 97 1.34 -6.88 25.78
CA LYS A 97 1.40 -7.99 26.77
C LYS A 97 2.48 -9.02 26.44
N LEU A 98 3.05 -9.02 25.25
CA LEU A 98 4.23 -9.84 24.90
C LEU A 98 5.54 -9.30 25.49
N LYS A 99 5.54 -8.08 26.06
CA LYS A 99 6.65 -7.41 26.76
C LYS A 99 7.87 -7.06 25.91
N ILE A 100 7.90 -7.39 24.63
CA ILE A 100 8.98 -7.09 23.66
C ILE A 100 8.41 -6.16 22.60
N ASP A 101 8.98 -4.95 22.46
CA ASP A 101 8.48 -3.92 21.55
C ASP A 101 8.61 -4.34 20.06
N ALA A 102 9.68 -5.07 19.75
CA ALA A 102 9.95 -5.53 18.39
C ALA A 102 8.87 -6.47 17.83
N PHE A 103 8.02 -7.07 18.66
CA PHE A 103 6.88 -7.83 18.16
C PHE A 103 5.89 -6.96 17.39
N LEU A 104 5.80 -5.65 17.66
CA LEU A 104 4.91 -4.77 16.93
C LEU A 104 5.26 -4.71 15.44
N PRO A 105 6.47 -4.29 15.03
CA PRO A 105 6.82 -4.27 13.61
C PRO A 105 6.90 -5.67 12.99
N VAL A 106 7.30 -6.71 13.73
CA VAL A 106 7.36 -8.09 13.21
C VAL A 106 5.98 -8.62 12.85
N ILE A 107 5.01 -8.56 13.78
CA ILE A 107 3.65 -9.06 13.54
C ILE A 107 2.98 -8.21 12.46
N THR A 108 3.13 -6.88 12.54
CA THR A 108 2.54 -5.98 11.54
C THR A 108 3.13 -6.21 10.15
N GLY A 109 4.44 -6.32 10.02
CA GLY A 109 5.12 -6.61 8.77
C GLY A 109 4.68 -7.96 8.18
N THR A 110 4.56 -8.99 9.02
CA THR A 110 4.04 -10.30 8.60
C THR A 110 2.63 -10.18 8.01
N ILE A 111 1.73 -9.44 8.65
CA ILE A 111 0.36 -9.23 8.14
C ILE A 111 0.40 -8.48 6.79
N ILE A 112 1.23 -7.44 6.67
CA ILE A 112 1.37 -6.64 5.45
C ILE A 112 1.82 -7.52 4.28
N TYR A 113 2.94 -8.23 4.42
CA TYR A 113 3.49 -9.07 3.36
C TYR A 113 2.60 -10.28 3.05
N ALA A 114 1.98 -10.88 4.07
CA ALA A 114 1.04 -11.98 3.87
C ALA A 114 -0.22 -11.54 3.12
N SER A 115 -0.77 -10.35 3.41
CA SER A 115 -1.92 -9.79 2.70
C SER A 115 -1.59 -9.52 1.23
N ALA A 116 -0.44 -8.90 0.96
CA ALA A 116 0.02 -8.63 -0.40
C ALA A 116 0.29 -9.92 -1.18
N SER A 117 0.97 -10.91 -0.57
CA SER A 117 1.20 -12.23 -1.15
C SER A 117 -0.10 -12.97 -1.46
N SER A 118 -1.10 -12.83 -0.58
CA SER A 118 -2.42 -13.43 -0.78
C SER A 118 -3.14 -12.81 -1.99
N ILE A 119 -3.02 -11.50 -2.22
CA ILE A 119 -3.59 -10.84 -3.41
C ILE A 119 -2.94 -11.40 -4.68
N ILE A 120 -1.60 -11.59 -4.70
CA ILE A 120 -0.88 -12.17 -5.83
C ILE A 120 -1.41 -13.57 -6.14
N MET A 121 -1.50 -14.43 -5.13
CA MET A 121 -1.97 -15.82 -5.29
C MET A 121 -3.42 -15.88 -5.74
N MET A 122 -4.31 -15.08 -5.11
CA MET A 122 -5.71 -14.98 -5.52
C MET A 122 -5.86 -14.46 -6.95
N SER A 123 -5.01 -13.52 -7.36
CA SER A 123 -5.00 -13.03 -8.74
C SER A 123 -4.66 -14.14 -9.72
N ALA A 124 -3.64 -14.94 -9.40
CA ALA A 124 -3.26 -16.09 -10.23
C ALA A 124 -4.38 -17.16 -10.31
N GLU A 125 -5.08 -17.43 -9.20
CA GLU A 125 -6.24 -18.33 -9.18
C GLU A 125 -7.40 -17.78 -10.01
N ASP A 126 -7.68 -16.47 -9.91
CA ASP A 126 -8.84 -15.80 -10.52
C ASP A 126 -8.68 -15.52 -12.02
N PHE A 127 -7.46 -15.61 -12.56
CA PHE A 127 -7.24 -15.62 -14.01
C PHE A 127 -7.81 -16.88 -14.68
N GLY A 128 -7.94 -18.00 -13.95
CA GLY A 128 -8.55 -19.24 -14.43
C GLY A 128 -7.72 -20.00 -15.46
N GLU A 129 -6.54 -19.50 -15.82
CA GLU A 129 -5.60 -20.10 -16.72
C GLU A 129 -4.42 -20.73 -15.96
N GLU A 130 -3.67 -21.61 -16.59
CA GLU A 130 -2.43 -22.13 -16.02
C GLU A 130 -1.33 -21.05 -16.06
N ILE A 131 -1.37 -20.14 -15.08
CA ILE A 131 -0.29 -19.17 -14.91
C ILE A 131 0.97 -19.90 -14.44
N GLU A 132 2.06 -19.69 -15.16
CA GLU A 132 3.36 -20.26 -14.83
C GLU A 132 3.92 -19.71 -13.52
N SER A 133 4.61 -20.56 -12.77
CA SER A 133 5.16 -20.22 -11.44
C SER A 133 6.06 -18.98 -11.47
N TRP A 134 6.87 -18.82 -12.52
CA TRP A 134 7.79 -17.70 -12.61
C TRP A 134 7.08 -16.34 -12.74
N LYS A 135 5.90 -16.29 -13.39
CA LYS A 135 5.09 -15.05 -13.50
C LYS A 135 4.58 -14.60 -12.12
N ILE A 136 4.12 -15.56 -11.31
CA ILE A 136 3.69 -15.32 -9.93
C ILE A 136 4.88 -14.88 -9.07
N SER A 137 6.02 -15.55 -9.20
CA SER A 137 7.26 -15.22 -8.49
C SER A 137 7.79 -13.84 -8.89
N PHE A 138 7.66 -13.47 -10.16
CA PHE A 138 8.00 -12.12 -10.62
C PHE A 138 7.13 -11.05 -9.97
N CYS A 139 5.81 -11.27 -9.87
CA CYS A 139 4.92 -10.36 -9.17
C CYS A 139 5.29 -10.21 -7.70
N PHE A 140 5.66 -11.32 -7.04
CA PHE A 140 6.13 -11.31 -5.66
C PHE A 140 7.44 -10.53 -5.51
N PHE A 141 8.43 -10.81 -6.36
CA PHE A 141 9.69 -10.09 -6.41
C PHE A 141 9.47 -8.58 -6.64
N PHE A 142 8.66 -8.24 -7.63
CA PHE A 142 8.33 -6.84 -7.95
C PHE A 142 7.67 -6.13 -6.76
N MET A 143 6.70 -6.76 -6.12
CA MET A 143 6.06 -6.23 -4.92
C MET A 143 7.05 -6.02 -3.79
N LEU A 144 7.93 -6.99 -3.52
CA LEU A 144 8.96 -6.86 -2.48
C LEU A 144 9.90 -5.69 -2.75
N MET A 145 10.32 -5.52 -4.01
CA MET A 145 11.23 -4.44 -4.39
C MET A 145 10.58 -3.07 -4.32
N LEU A 146 9.28 -2.95 -4.65
CA LEU A 146 8.56 -1.69 -4.59
C LEU A 146 8.08 -1.32 -3.19
N THR A 147 7.99 -2.29 -2.27
CA THR A 147 7.56 -2.04 -0.89
C THR A 147 8.66 -1.26 -0.17
N ASP A 148 8.39 0.00 0.13
CA ASP A 148 9.33 0.88 0.80
C ASP A 148 9.57 0.44 2.25
N PHE A 149 10.77 0.73 2.77
CA PHE A 149 11.17 0.60 4.17
C PHE A 149 10.19 1.27 5.17
N ARG A 150 9.36 2.18 4.70
CA ARG A 150 8.29 2.82 5.48
C ARG A 150 7.25 1.86 6.05
N THR A 151 7.24 0.59 5.61
CA THR A 151 6.47 -0.46 6.30
C THR A 151 6.76 -0.49 7.79
N VAL A 152 7.97 -0.14 8.20
CA VAL A 152 8.38 -0.11 9.61
C VAL A 152 8.06 1.22 10.29
N SER A 153 8.24 2.35 9.60
CA SER A 153 7.98 3.67 10.21
C SER A 153 6.50 4.04 10.19
N GLY A 154 5.79 3.73 9.13
CA GLY A 154 4.36 4.02 8.96
C GLY A 154 3.46 2.84 9.30
N ILE A 155 3.74 2.10 10.34
CA ILE A 155 3.09 0.81 10.72
C ILE A 155 1.57 0.83 10.58
N ARG A 156 0.88 1.83 11.11
CA ARG A 156 -0.59 1.92 11.06
C ARG A 156 -1.13 2.08 9.65
N ASN A 157 -0.48 2.96 8.87
CA ASN A 157 -0.86 3.19 7.48
C ASN A 157 -0.72 1.92 6.66
N MET A 158 0.45 1.29 6.76
CA MET A 158 0.80 0.12 5.96
C MET A 158 -0.09 -1.08 6.31
N LEU A 159 -0.36 -1.29 7.61
CA LEU A 159 -1.31 -2.30 8.07
C LEU A 159 -2.70 -2.06 7.49
N ALA A 160 -3.21 -0.84 7.63
CA ALA A 160 -4.55 -0.49 7.16
C ALA A 160 -4.66 -0.59 5.63
N PHE A 161 -3.66 -0.16 4.88
CA PHE A 161 -3.67 -0.19 3.41
C PHE A 161 -3.53 -1.59 2.83
N SER A 162 -2.65 -2.43 3.39
CA SER A 162 -2.50 -3.81 2.94
C SER A 162 -3.77 -4.63 3.18
N LEU A 163 -4.38 -4.48 4.36
CA LEU A 163 -5.65 -5.11 4.68
C LEU A 163 -6.81 -4.54 3.84
N PHE A 164 -6.80 -3.22 3.59
CA PHE A 164 -7.80 -2.60 2.70
C PHE A 164 -7.71 -3.14 1.28
N ALA A 165 -6.50 -3.23 0.71
CA ALA A 165 -6.27 -3.81 -0.62
C ALA A 165 -6.76 -5.27 -0.68
N TYR A 166 -6.50 -6.04 0.38
CA TYR A 166 -6.96 -7.42 0.51
C TYR A 166 -8.50 -7.52 0.52
N VAL A 167 -9.17 -6.73 1.36
CA VAL A 167 -10.65 -6.70 1.42
C VAL A 167 -11.24 -6.18 0.11
N LEU A 168 -10.62 -5.16 -0.50
CA LEU A 168 -11.03 -4.60 -1.78
C LEU A 168 -10.99 -5.63 -2.91
N TYR A 169 -9.99 -6.51 -2.88
CA TYR A 169 -9.91 -7.62 -3.83
C TYR A 169 -11.13 -8.54 -3.70
N TYR A 170 -11.52 -8.91 -2.48
CA TYR A 170 -12.72 -9.70 -2.23
C TYR A 170 -14.00 -8.97 -2.67
N ASP A 171 -14.11 -7.67 -2.41
CA ASP A 171 -15.27 -6.86 -2.79
C ASP A 171 -15.42 -6.75 -4.32
N LEU A 172 -14.35 -6.38 -5.03
CA LEU A 172 -14.41 -5.98 -6.44
C LEU A 172 -14.12 -7.10 -7.43
N VAL A 173 -13.36 -8.12 -7.03
CA VAL A 173 -12.98 -9.24 -7.90
C VAL A 173 -13.78 -10.49 -7.57
N ARG A 174 -13.86 -10.86 -6.30
CA ARG A 174 -14.55 -12.08 -5.86
C ARG A 174 -16.03 -11.84 -5.49
N ASN A 175 -16.50 -10.58 -5.60
CA ASN A 175 -17.90 -10.21 -5.32
C ASN A 175 -18.41 -10.73 -3.97
N ALA A 176 -17.56 -10.69 -2.95
CA ALA A 176 -17.96 -11.01 -1.59
C ALA A 176 -19.09 -10.08 -1.09
N GLY A 177 -19.84 -10.52 -0.11
CA GLY A 177 -20.97 -9.76 0.41
C GLY A 177 -20.60 -8.32 0.76
N LYS A 178 -21.22 -7.35 0.07
CA LYS A 178 -20.88 -5.93 0.18
C LYS A 178 -20.97 -5.40 1.60
N PHE A 179 -21.96 -5.84 2.34
CA PHE A 179 -22.11 -5.46 3.75
C PHE A 179 -20.85 -5.78 4.57
N TRP A 180 -20.31 -6.99 4.44
CA TRP A 180 -19.12 -7.41 5.18
C TRP A 180 -17.86 -6.67 4.74
N CYS A 181 -17.74 -6.38 3.42
CA CYS A 181 -16.62 -5.60 2.91
C CYS A 181 -16.66 -4.16 3.45
N PHE A 182 -17.81 -3.49 3.43
CA PHE A 182 -17.95 -2.15 3.97
C PHE A 182 -17.76 -2.12 5.49
N LEU A 183 -18.27 -3.12 6.22
CA LEU A 183 -17.98 -3.24 7.65
C LEU A 183 -16.48 -3.36 7.91
N ALA A 184 -15.77 -4.19 7.12
CA ALA A 184 -14.32 -4.30 7.21
C ALA A 184 -13.63 -2.97 6.90
N TYR A 185 -14.05 -2.22 5.88
CA TYR A 185 -13.50 -0.89 5.60
C TYR A 185 -13.66 0.08 6.77
N PHE A 186 -14.84 0.11 7.40
CA PHE A 186 -15.05 0.94 8.58
C PHE A 186 -14.21 0.51 9.79
N LEU A 187 -14.01 -0.80 9.98
CA LEU A 187 -13.09 -1.31 11.00
C LEU A 187 -11.65 -0.88 10.70
N LEU A 188 -11.20 -0.98 9.44
CA LEU A 188 -9.88 -0.53 9.03
C LEU A 188 -9.69 0.99 9.17
N ALA A 189 -10.75 1.78 8.97
CA ALA A 189 -10.74 3.22 9.24
C ALA A 189 -10.47 3.53 10.73
N ASN A 190 -10.82 2.62 11.65
CA ASN A 190 -10.46 2.69 13.06
C ASN A 190 -9.01 2.23 13.36
N ILE A 191 -8.29 1.66 12.37
CA ILE A 191 -6.83 1.50 12.44
C ILE A 191 -6.18 2.78 11.96
N HIS A 192 -6.60 3.31 10.79
CA HIS A 192 -6.06 4.53 10.22
C HIS A 192 -7.10 5.32 9.44
N THR A 193 -7.24 6.60 9.78
CA THR A 193 -8.28 7.48 9.23
C THR A 193 -8.17 7.74 7.71
N SER A 194 -7.00 7.56 7.09
CA SER A 194 -6.86 7.66 5.62
C SER A 194 -7.74 6.66 4.86
N ILE A 195 -8.20 5.60 5.52
CA ILE A 195 -9.13 4.64 4.92
C ILE A 195 -10.47 5.27 4.55
N TYR A 196 -10.93 6.30 5.27
CA TYR A 196 -12.15 7.02 4.88
C TYR A 196 -12.05 7.58 3.46
N LEU A 197 -10.88 8.12 3.09
CA LEU A 197 -10.64 8.60 1.73
C LEU A 197 -10.73 7.46 0.71
N LEU A 198 -10.18 6.30 1.03
CA LEU A 198 -10.25 5.12 0.15
C LEU A 198 -11.69 4.60 0.01
N ILE A 199 -12.51 4.71 1.06
CA ILE A 199 -13.94 4.40 1.00
C ILE A 199 -14.62 5.37 0.01
N VAL A 200 -14.29 6.66 0.04
CA VAL A 200 -14.83 7.63 -0.93
C VAL A 200 -14.43 7.25 -2.36
N ILE A 201 -13.17 6.92 -2.63
CA ILE A 201 -12.72 6.44 -3.96
C ILE A 201 -13.48 5.15 -4.35
N ARG A 202 -13.72 4.25 -3.38
CA ARG A 202 -14.51 3.03 -3.62
C ARG A 202 -15.96 3.33 -3.99
N LEU A 203 -16.58 4.34 -3.38
CA LEU A 203 -17.92 4.81 -3.74
C LEU A 203 -17.93 5.44 -5.13
N LEU A 204 -16.93 6.26 -5.47
CA LEU A 204 -16.77 6.81 -6.83
C LEU A 204 -16.72 5.70 -7.88
N THR A 205 -16.04 4.57 -7.60
CA THR A 205 -16.03 3.41 -8.49
C THR A 205 -17.43 2.86 -8.76
N SER A 206 -18.30 2.89 -7.74
CA SER A 206 -19.71 2.47 -7.90
C SER A 206 -20.53 3.44 -8.73
N LEU A 207 -20.25 4.74 -8.62
CA LEU A 207 -20.91 5.80 -9.40
C LEU A 207 -20.56 5.72 -10.90
N GLY A 208 -19.48 5.06 -11.28
CA GLY A 208 -19.11 4.82 -12.69
C GLY A 208 -20.17 4.07 -13.52
N LYS A 209 -21.23 3.56 -12.89
CA LYS A 209 -22.42 3.01 -13.57
C LYS A 209 -23.40 4.10 -14.02
N ILE A 210 -23.37 5.27 -13.40
CA ILE A 210 -24.35 6.36 -13.59
C ILE A 210 -23.64 7.58 -14.18
N VAL A 211 -22.43 7.88 -13.71
CA VAL A 211 -21.63 9.05 -14.12
C VAL A 211 -20.56 8.62 -15.11
N PRO A 212 -20.35 9.38 -16.21
CA PRO A 212 -19.28 9.10 -17.16
C PRO A 212 -17.91 9.01 -16.44
N LYS A 213 -17.14 7.98 -16.77
CA LYS A 213 -15.85 7.68 -16.09
C LYS A 213 -14.86 8.84 -16.18
N TRP A 214 -14.83 9.57 -17.30
CA TRP A 214 -13.92 10.70 -17.45
C TRP A 214 -14.17 11.81 -16.43
N ILE A 215 -15.45 12.04 -16.04
CA ILE A 215 -15.77 12.99 -14.96
C ILE A 215 -15.19 12.52 -13.63
N LEU A 216 -15.36 11.22 -13.32
CA LEU A 216 -14.81 10.64 -12.08
C LEU A 216 -13.29 10.66 -12.07
N MET A 217 -12.65 10.49 -13.23
CA MET A 217 -11.18 10.62 -13.38
C MET A 217 -10.74 12.06 -13.09
N VAL A 218 -11.41 13.05 -13.64
CA VAL A 218 -11.13 14.48 -13.37
C VAL A 218 -11.35 14.79 -11.89
N VAL A 219 -12.46 14.36 -11.30
CA VAL A 219 -12.75 14.54 -9.88
C VAL A 219 -11.65 13.93 -9.01
N SER A 220 -11.20 12.70 -9.32
CA SER A 220 -10.13 12.04 -8.57
C SER A 220 -8.82 12.81 -8.65
N PHE A 221 -8.46 13.33 -9.83
CA PHE A 221 -7.22 14.08 -10.04
C PHE A 221 -7.26 15.47 -9.37
N VAL A 222 -8.39 16.20 -9.52
CA VAL A 222 -8.51 17.58 -9.05
C VAL A 222 -8.93 17.67 -7.57
N SER A 223 -9.37 16.57 -6.97
CA SER A 223 -9.88 16.54 -5.58
C SER A 223 -8.96 17.22 -4.56
N GLN A 224 -7.64 17.12 -4.76
CA GLN A 224 -6.65 17.75 -3.88
C GLN A 224 -6.60 19.28 -4.03
N SER A 225 -6.95 19.80 -5.20
CA SER A 225 -6.98 21.26 -5.41
C SER A 225 -8.12 21.94 -4.65
N PHE A 226 -9.15 21.17 -4.26
CA PHE A 226 -10.25 21.68 -3.43
C PHE A 226 -9.96 21.57 -1.92
N LEU A 227 -8.78 21.12 -1.54
CA LEU A 227 -8.44 20.92 -0.13
C LEU A 227 -8.56 22.23 0.66
N ASP A 228 -8.11 23.34 0.09
CA ASP A 228 -8.23 24.66 0.72
C ASP A 228 -9.68 25.07 0.93
N SER A 229 -10.55 24.77 -0.04
CA SER A 229 -12.00 25.02 0.07
C SER A 229 -12.63 24.13 1.14
N ILE A 230 -12.20 22.89 1.25
CA ILE A 230 -12.63 21.95 2.29
C ILE A 230 -12.16 22.43 3.66
N ILE A 231 -10.92 22.91 3.78
CA ILE A 231 -10.38 23.51 5.01
C ILE A 231 -11.23 24.69 5.44
N GLN A 232 -11.52 25.62 4.53
CA GLN A 232 -12.36 26.79 4.82
C GLN A 232 -13.78 26.38 5.25
N PHE A 233 -14.37 25.38 4.59
CA PHE A 233 -15.67 24.84 4.97
C PHE A 233 -15.62 24.21 6.37
N LEU A 234 -14.65 23.34 6.65
CA LEU A 234 -14.48 22.70 7.96
C LEU A 234 -14.21 23.72 9.07
N THR A 235 -13.48 24.81 8.75
CA THR A 235 -13.25 25.92 9.70
C THR A 235 -14.54 26.65 10.05
N ARG A 236 -15.46 26.80 9.08
CA ARG A 236 -16.78 27.41 9.32
C ARG A 236 -17.72 26.51 10.15
N VAL A 237 -17.56 25.19 10.02
CA VAL A 237 -18.34 24.16 10.75
C VAL A 237 -17.64 23.78 12.06
N GLY A 238 -16.67 24.56 12.52
CA GLY A 238 -15.63 24.23 13.51
C GLY A 238 -16.06 23.74 14.90
N ASP A 239 -17.35 23.76 15.24
CA ASP A 239 -17.84 23.24 16.52
C ASP A 239 -18.02 21.71 16.56
N VAL A 240 -17.80 21.02 15.44
CA VAL A 240 -17.92 19.57 15.38
C VAL A 240 -16.55 18.91 15.64
N PRO A 241 -16.42 18.01 16.62
CA PRO A 241 -15.13 17.34 16.97
C PRO A 241 -14.45 16.66 15.79
N LEU A 242 -15.22 16.10 14.84
CA LEU A 242 -14.71 15.52 13.61
C LEU A 242 -14.03 16.56 12.70
N ALA A 243 -14.64 17.75 12.56
CA ALA A 243 -14.10 18.85 11.76
C ALA A 243 -12.79 19.38 12.35
N GLN A 244 -12.70 19.52 13.67
CA GLN A 244 -11.48 19.91 14.38
C GLN A 244 -10.37 18.87 14.20
N SER A 245 -10.68 17.58 14.34
CA SER A 245 -9.70 16.50 14.12
C SER A 245 -9.20 16.44 12.67
N LEU A 246 -10.05 16.70 11.69
CA LEU A 246 -9.68 16.78 10.28
C LEU A 246 -8.82 18.01 10.02
N LEU A 247 -9.18 19.19 10.55
CA LEU A 247 -8.41 20.44 10.42
C LEU A 247 -7.02 20.31 11.03
N GLU A 248 -6.89 19.74 12.23
CA GLU A 248 -5.60 19.50 12.88
C GLU A 248 -4.70 18.62 11.99
N LYS A 249 -5.25 17.55 11.41
CA LYS A 249 -4.50 16.68 10.50
C LYS A 249 -4.12 17.36 9.20
N ILE A 250 -5.04 18.12 8.60
CA ILE A 250 -4.74 18.86 7.38
C ILE A 250 -3.63 19.90 7.64
N ASN A 251 -3.68 20.62 8.76
CA ASN A 251 -2.63 21.56 9.14
C ASN A 251 -1.27 20.88 9.32
N ILE A 252 -1.23 19.72 9.95
CA ILE A 252 0.02 18.96 10.14
C ILE A 252 0.57 18.46 8.80
N TYR A 253 -0.25 17.92 7.91
CA TYR A 253 0.20 17.27 6.69
C TYR A 253 0.35 18.19 5.48
N VAL A 254 -0.40 19.28 5.42
CA VAL A 254 -0.41 20.20 4.27
C VAL A 254 0.47 21.44 4.53
N ILE A 255 0.39 22.01 5.72
CA ILE A 255 1.05 23.30 6.01
C ILE A 255 2.45 23.10 6.59
N SER A 256 2.65 22.09 7.45
CA SER A 256 3.94 21.84 8.10
C SER A 256 4.86 20.86 7.35
N GLY A 257 4.36 20.20 6.29
CA GLY A 257 5.15 19.27 5.47
C GLY A 257 6.25 20.00 4.70
N GLY A 258 7.46 19.99 5.24
CA GLY A 258 8.61 20.74 4.71
C GLY A 258 8.91 20.41 3.24
N THR A 259 8.94 21.45 2.44
CA THR A 259 9.13 21.45 0.98
C THR A 259 10.47 20.90 0.47
N GLN A 260 11.48 20.79 1.31
CA GLN A 260 12.83 20.36 0.90
C GLN A 260 13.01 18.85 0.69
N TYR A 261 12.23 18.01 1.39
CA TYR A 261 12.26 16.55 1.20
C TYR A 261 11.59 16.08 -0.10
N ILE A 262 10.80 16.95 -0.73
CA ILE A 262 9.91 16.63 -1.85
C ILE A 262 10.69 16.31 -3.13
N MET A 263 11.80 16.95 -3.41
CA MET A 263 12.40 16.90 -4.75
C MET A 263 13.01 15.56 -5.14
N ILE A 264 13.74 14.88 -4.26
CA ILE A 264 14.50 13.68 -4.68
C ILE A 264 13.71 12.39 -4.42
N ARG A 265 13.08 12.26 -3.24
CA ARG A 265 12.28 11.05 -2.90
C ARG A 265 10.94 11.05 -3.61
N GLY A 266 10.32 12.22 -3.77
CA GLY A 266 9.07 12.37 -4.53
C GLY A 266 9.23 12.01 -5.99
N ALA A 267 10.34 12.36 -6.63
CA ALA A 267 10.59 12.04 -8.02
C ALA A 267 10.68 10.52 -8.27
N ALA A 268 11.34 9.77 -7.39
CA ALA A 268 11.43 8.32 -7.53
C ALA A 268 10.04 7.66 -7.41
N HIS A 269 9.25 8.02 -6.39
CA HIS A 269 7.87 7.52 -6.26
C HIS A 269 7.00 7.92 -7.44
N PHE A 270 7.16 9.13 -7.97
CA PHE A 270 6.45 9.58 -9.15
C PHE A 270 6.76 8.71 -10.36
N ILE A 271 8.04 8.44 -10.64
CA ILE A 271 8.45 7.56 -11.73
C ILE A 271 7.87 6.15 -11.52
N LEU A 272 7.92 5.63 -10.29
CA LEU A 272 7.37 4.32 -9.97
C LEU A 272 5.85 4.25 -10.16
N ILE A 273 5.10 5.31 -9.87
CA ILE A 273 3.66 5.41 -10.18
C ILE A 273 3.44 5.44 -11.69
N LEU A 274 4.24 6.21 -12.43
CA LEU A 274 4.13 6.27 -13.89
C LEU A 274 4.39 4.90 -14.55
N ILE A 275 5.38 4.15 -14.05
CA ILE A 275 5.64 2.78 -14.52
C ILE A 275 4.44 1.88 -14.29
N GLN A 276 3.87 1.90 -13.09
CA GLN A 276 2.69 1.09 -12.76
C GLN A 276 1.46 1.52 -13.57
N MET A 277 1.29 2.81 -13.80
CA MET A 277 0.25 3.35 -14.69
C MET A 277 0.45 2.89 -16.14
N ALA A 278 1.68 2.88 -16.63
CA ALA A 278 1.98 2.42 -17.99
C ALA A 278 1.66 0.93 -18.17
N ILE A 279 2.02 0.08 -17.20
CA ILE A 279 1.64 -1.34 -17.17
C ILE A 279 0.11 -1.47 -17.24
N PHE A 280 -0.61 -0.75 -16.40
CA PHE A 280 -2.07 -0.78 -16.35
C PHE A 280 -2.71 -0.32 -17.69
N LEU A 281 -2.27 0.80 -18.23
CA LEU A 281 -2.78 1.34 -19.51
C LEU A 281 -2.47 0.42 -20.69
N TYR A 282 -1.31 -0.26 -20.66
CA TYR A 282 -0.96 -1.26 -21.67
C TYR A 282 -1.94 -2.44 -21.65
N VAL A 283 -2.21 -2.98 -20.46
CA VAL A 283 -3.19 -4.07 -20.27
C VAL A 283 -4.60 -3.64 -20.69
N LEU A 284 -4.97 -2.42 -20.36
CA LEU A 284 -6.28 -1.86 -20.73
C LEU A 284 -6.42 -1.68 -22.23
N ARG A 285 -5.40 -1.07 -22.89
CA ARG A 285 -5.40 -0.78 -24.34
C ARG A 285 -5.48 -2.06 -25.17
N ASN A 286 -4.77 -3.10 -24.78
CA ASN A 286 -4.74 -4.35 -25.53
C ASN A 286 -5.89 -5.30 -25.17
N GLN A 287 -6.84 -4.86 -24.35
CA GLN A 287 -7.98 -5.65 -23.88
C GLN A 287 -7.59 -6.94 -23.14
N TYR A 288 -6.38 -6.99 -22.61
CA TYR A 288 -5.87 -8.14 -21.84
C TYR A 288 -6.49 -8.22 -20.43
N MET A 289 -7.26 -7.22 -20.04
CA MET A 289 -7.90 -7.20 -18.74
C MET A 289 -9.13 -8.11 -18.72
N ASN A 290 -9.07 -9.16 -17.93
CA ASN A 290 -10.23 -10.02 -17.69
C ASN A 290 -11.39 -9.17 -17.11
N LYS A 291 -12.61 -9.39 -17.60
CA LYS A 291 -13.83 -8.68 -17.14
C LYS A 291 -13.99 -8.69 -15.62
N LYS A 292 -13.51 -9.74 -14.96
CA LYS A 292 -13.53 -9.90 -13.51
C LYS A 292 -12.77 -8.78 -12.78
N PHE A 293 -11.69 -8.26 -13.37
CA PHE A 293 -10.86 -7.19 -12.78
C PHE A 293 -11.30 -5.77 -13.14
N LYS A 294 -12.37 -5.60 -13.92
CA LYS A 294 -12.78 -4.29 -14.44
C LYS A 294 -13.00 -3.24 -13.33
N HIS A 295 -13.80 -3.55 -12.33
CA HIS A 295 -14.08 -2.61 -11.23
C HIS A 295 -12.87 -2.39 -10.32
N TYR A 296 -12.05 -3.39 -10.16
CA TYR A 296 -10.77 -3.27 -9.44
C TYR A 296 -9.80 -2.35 -10.20
N GLY A 297 -9.78 -2.45 -11.54
CA GLY A 297 -9.02 -1.56 -12.42
C GLY A 297 -9.53 -0.12 -12.38
N ASP A 298 -10.85 0.10 -12.32
CA ASP A 298 -11.42 1.44 -12.17
C ASP A 298 -10.96 2.09 -10.84
N PHE A 299 -11.02 1.35 -9.73
CA PHE A 299 -10.53 1.82 -8.44
C PHE A 299 -9.03 2.11 -8.48
N TYR A 300 -8.25 1.22 -9.07
CA TYR A 300 -6.80 1.38 -9.23
C TYR A 300 -6.46 2.66 -10.01
N LEU A 301 -7.14 2.91 -11.13
CA LEU A 301 -6.97 4.11 -11.93
C LEU A 301 -7.31 5.38 -11.14
N PHE A 302 -8.45 5.38 -10.44
CA PHE A 302 -8.83 6.54 -9.62
C PHE A 302 -7.82 6.80 -8.49
N THR A 303 -7.26 5.75 -7.89
CA THR A 303 -6.21 5.88 -6.87
C THR A 303 -4.93 6.46 -7.46
N ILE A 304 -4.51 6.05 -8.66
CA ILE A 304 -3.35 6.63 -9.37
C ILE A 304 -3.59 8.11 -9.65
N LEU A 305 -4.75 8.46 -10.21
CA LEU A 305 -5.07 9.85 -10.53
C LEU A 305 -5.14 10.73 -9.27
N PHE A 306 -5.71 10.19 -8.20
CA PHE A 306 -5.70 10.86 -6.89
C PHE A 306 -4.27 11.08 -6.38
N ALA A 307 -3.40 10.07 -6.46
CA ALA A 307 -2.01 10.18 -6.07
C ALA A 307 -1.27 11.26 -6.90
N LEU A 308 -1.47 11.28 -8.22
CA LEU A 308 -0.87 12.28 -9.09
C LEU A 308 -1.37 13.69 -8.79
N GLY A 309 -2.66 13.84 -8.48
CA GLY A 309 -3.24 15.12 -8.03
C GLY A 309 -2.65 15.59 -6.70
N ALA A 310 -2.26 14.65 -5.83
CA ALA A 310 -1.67 14.92 -4.51
C ALA A 310 -0.15 15.13 -4.53
N ILE A 311 0.50 15.25 -5.68
CA ILE A 311 1.97 15.28 -5.82
C ILE A 311 2.62 16.38 -4.96
N ARG A 312 1.93 17.50 -4.74
CA ARG A 312 2.40 18.58 -3.87
C ARG A 312 2.31 18.26 -2.38
N GLN A 313 1.56 17.23 -2.02
CA GLN A 313 1.31 16.79 -0.65
C GLN A 313 2.01 15.45 -0.42
N TYR A 314 3.31 15.52 -0.16
CA TYR A 314 4.21 14.37 -0.15
C TYR A 314 3.67 13.17 0.64
N ASP A 315 3.15 13.37 1.85
CA ASP A 315 2.66 12.27 2.68
C ASP A 315 1.44 11.55 2.10
N ILE A 316 0.51 12.30 1.49
CA ILE A 316 -0.66 11.72 0.83
C ILE A 316 -0.23 10.97 -0.42
N PHE A 317 0.67 11.59 -1.21
CA PHE A 317 1.21 11.03 -2.43
C PHE A 317 1.92 9.68 -2.17
N VAL A 318 2.85 9.63 -1.20
CA VAL A 318 3.60 8.40 -0.89
C VAL A 318 2.72 7.32 -0.28
N ARG A 319 1.75 7.69 0.56
CA ARG A 319 0.79 6.72 1.10
C ARG A 319 -0.06 6.10 0.00
N SER A 320 -0.52 6.92 -0.95
CA SER A 320 -1.26 6.42 -2.12
C SER A 320 -0.39 5.50 -2.97
N TYR A 321 0.90 5.82 -3.16
CA TYR A 321 1.85 4.95 -3.84
C TYR A 321 1.91 3.55 -3.23
N MET A 322 1.98 3.45 -1.91
CA MET A 322 2.04 2.15 -1.24
C MET A 322 0.78 1.29 -1.47
N LEU A 323 -0.40 1.92 -1.47
CA LEU A 323 -1.63 1.22 -1.84
C LEU A 323 -1.59 0.73 -3.29
N ILE A 324 -1.11 1.57 -4.22
CA ILE A 324 -0.96 1.23 -5.64
C ILE A 324 -0.05 0.00 -5.80
N VAL A 325 1.05 -0.08 -5.06
CA VAL A 325 1.97 -1.24 -5.05
C VAL A 325 1.25 -2.53 -4.63
N PHE A 326 0.42 -2.49 -3.58
CA PHE A 326 -0.33 -3.68 -3.15
C PHE A 326 -1.38 -4.13 -4.17
N MET A 327 -1.83 -3.23 -5.02
CA MET A 327 -2.89 -3.48 -5.99
C MET A 327 -2.41 -3.85 -7.40
N VAL A 328 -1.13 -3.67 -7.74
CA VAL A 328 -0.62 -3.81 -9.11
C VAL A 328 -0.63 -5.25 -9.63
N SER A 329 -0.58 -6.24 -8.75
CA SER A 329 -0.34 -7.64 -9.10
C SER A 329 -1.29 -8.24 -10.15
N PRO A 330 -2.62 -8.01 -10.16
CA PRO A 330 -3.49 -8.54 -11.20
C PRO A 330 -3.14 -8.02 -12.60
N PHE A 331 -2.73 -6.75 -12.69
CA PHE A 331 -2.37 -6.11 -13.97
C PHE A 331 -1.00 -6.56 -14.44
N LEU A 332 -0.07 -6.73 -13.53
CA LEU A 332 1.26 -7.26 -13.83
C LEU A 332 1.18 -8.71 -14.29
N LEU A 333 0.38 -9.55 -13.62
CA LEU A 333 0.12 -10.92 -14.06
C LEU A 333 -0.54 -10.97 -15.43
N SER A 334 -1.54 -10.11 -15.68
CA SER A 334 -2.19 -10.00 -16.98
C SER A 334 -1.18 -9.60 -18.07
N PHE A 335 -0.31 -8.65 -17.78
CA PHE A 335 0.76 -8.25 -18.68
C PHE A 335 1.70 -9.42 -18.99
N LEU A 336 2.24 -10.08 -17.97
CA LEU A 336 3.17 -11.21 -18.14
C LEU A 336 2.52 -12.41 -18.86
N ASN A 337 1.24 -12.64 -18.63
CA ASN A 337 0.55 -13.77 -19.26
C ASN A 337 0.29 -13.55 -20.74
N ASN A 338 -0.06 -12.35 -21.14
CA ASN A 338 -0.41 -12.02 -22.51
C ASN A 338 0.79 -11.61 -23.36
N ALA A 339 1.85 -11.04 -22.75
CA ALA A 339 3.06 -10.67 -23.48
C ALA A 339 3.87 -11.88 -23.97
N VAL A 340 3.72 -13.05 -23.34
CA VAL A 340 4.51 -14.25 -23.63
C VAL A 340 3.67 -15.36 -24.27
N GLY A 341 2.32 -15.30 -24.18
CA GLY A 341 1.42 -16.41 -24.49
C GLY A 341 0.90 -16.52 -25.91
N GLU A 342 0.92 -15.49 -26.72
CA GLU A 342 0.34 -15.51 -28.06
C GLU A 342 1.38 -15.31 -29.18
N MET A 343 2.09 -16.38 -29.54
CA MET A 343 2.74 -16.47 -30.83
C MET A 343 1.96 -17.45 -31.72
N PRO A 344 1.10 -16.98 -32.63
CA PRO A 344 0.62 -17.83 -33.72
C PRO A 344 1.81 -18.18 -34.61
N ASN A 345 2.01 -19.46 -34.91
CA ASN A 345 3.15 -20.02 -35.63
C ASN A 345 3.37 -19.51 -37.06
N GLU A 346 2.48 -18.71 -37.64
CA GLU A 346 2.50 -18.41 -39.06
C GLU A 346 2.73 -16.94 -39.49
N LEU A 347 2.84 -15.97 -38.56
CA LEU A 347 3.03 -14.55 -38.93
C LEU A 347 4.31 -13.92 -38.37
N ILE A 348 5.39 -14.70 -38.39
CA ILE A 348 6.54 -14.57 -37.47
C ILE A 348 7.49 -13.41 -37.81
N LEU A 349 7.59 -12.93 -39.05
CA LEU A 349 8.72 -12.06 -39.44
C LEU A 349 8.48 -10.54 -39.41
N SER A 350 7.30 -10.02 -39.71
CA SER A 350 7.10 -8.56 -39.74
C SER A 350 6.42 -7.96 -38.50
N LYS A 351 5.55 -8.71 -37.82
CA LYS A 351 4.96 -8.29 -36.53
C LYS A 351 5.87 -8.52 -35.33
N ARG A 352 6.81 -9.47 -35.43
CA ARG A 352 7.76 -9.85 -34.37
C ARG A 352 8.61 -8.68 -33.88
N SER A 353 9.06 -7.81 -34.78
CA SER A 353 9.94 -6.70 -34.39
C SER A 353 9.22 -5.61 -33.56
N LEU A 354 7.92 -5.36 -33.83
CA LEU A 354 7.17 -4.31 -33.14
C LEU A 354 6.61 -4.80 -31.80
N ILE A 355 6.19 -6.08 -31.70
CA ILE A 355 5.73 -6.69 -30.45
C ILE A 355 6.91 -6.84 -29.51
N GLY A 356 8.03 -7.42 -29.96
CA GLY A 356 9.22 -7.58 -29.16
C GLY A 356 9.80 -6.28 -28.60
N PHE A 357 9.72 -5.17 -29.34
CA PHE A 357 10.17 -3.86 -28.87
C PHE A 357 9.32 -3.33 -27.69
N ARG A 358 8.00 -3.47 -27.75
CA ARG A 358 7.09 -3.04 -26.67
C ARG A 358 7.29 -3.86 -25.40
N GLU A 359 7.44 -5.17 -25.52
CA GLU A 359 7.70 -6.09 -24.43
C GLU A 359 9.05 -5.77 -23.77
N VAL A 360 10.09 -5.59 -24.59
CA VAL A 360 11.43 -5.19 -24.08
C VAL A 360 11.33 -3.86 -23.33
N CYS A 361 10.63 -2.86 -23.83
CA CYS A 361 10.43 -1.59 -23.12
C CYS A 361 9.76 -1.80 -21.76
N LEU A 362 8.73 -2.64 -21.67
CA LEU A 362 8.04 -2.91 -20.39
C LEU A 362 8.90 -3.71 -19.42
N TYR A 363 9.69 -4.69 -19.89
CA TYR A 363 10.68 -5.36 -19.04
C TYR A 363 11.74 -4.38 -18.54
N LEU A 364 12.23 -3.49 -19.42
CA LEU A 364 13.16 -2.44 -19.00
C LEU A 364 12.53 -1.48 -17.98
N MET A 365 11.26 -1.15 -18.12
CA MET A 365 10.54 -0.37 -17.11
C MET A 365 10.42 -1.11 -15.77
N CYS A 366 10.16 -2.41 -15.77
CA CYS A 366 10.16 -3.21 -14.55
C CYS A 366 11.55 -3.26 -13.91
N ILE A 367 12.59 -3.44 -14.70
CA ILE A 367 13.98 -3.40 -14.24
C ILE A 367 14.33 -2.01 -13.68
N ALA A 368 13.94 -0.94 -14.38
CA ALA A 368 14.12 0.43 -13.90
C ALA A 368 13.39 0.68 -12.58
N ALA A 369 12.18 0.12 -12.40
CA ALA A 369 11.45 0.20 -11.14
C ALA A 369 12.23 -0.45 -9.99
N VAL A 370 12.80 -1.64 -10.22
CA VAL A 370 13.66 -2.34 -9.26
C VAL A 370 14.91 -1.51 -8.95
N ILE A 371 15.61 -1.01 -9.96
CA ILE A 371 16.82 -0.18 -9.78
C ILE A 371 16.50 1.10 -9.00
N LEU A 372 15.40 1.79 -9.32
CA LEU A 372 14.98 2.99 -8.59
C LEU A 372 14.66 2.67 -7.12
N SER A 373 14.00 1.56 -6.86
CA SER A 373 13.76 1.08 -5.50
C SER A 373 15.07 0.79 -4.77
N MET A 374 16.05 0.16 -5.44
CA MET A 374 17.40 -0.05 -4.89
C MET A 374 18.06 1.27 -4.51
N ILE A 375 18.01 2.26 -5.38
CA ILE A 375 18.58 3.59 -5.14
C ILE A 375 17.87 4.25 -3.95
N MET A 376 16.58 4.11 -3.83
CA MET A 376 15.80 4.65 -2.70
C MET A 376 16.19 3.97 -1.39
N TYR A 377 16.33 2.64 -1.38
CA TYR A 377 16.83 1.90 -0.23
C TYR A 377 18.26 2.32 0.13
N TYR A 378 19.16 2.43 -0.84
CA TYR A 378 20.55 2.82 -0.62
C TYR A 378 20.65 4.25 -0.02
N ARG A 379 19.94 5.22 -0.60
CA ARG A 379 19.94 6.61 -0.09
C ARG A 379 19.25 6.73 1.26
N GLY A 380 18.23 5.94 1.54
CA GLY A 380 17.58 5.89 2.84
C GLY A 380 18.55 5.52 3.97
N PHE A 381 19.54 4.67 3.69
CA PHE A 381 20.55 4.24 4.66
C PHE A 381 21.63 5.28 4.97
N TYR A 382 21.88 6.23 4.06
CA TYR A 382 22.92 7.25 4.24
C TYR A 382 22.40 8.56 4.85
N THR A 383 21.09 8.69 5.00
CA THR A 383 20.57 9.83 5.78
C THR A 383 20.52 9.44 7.27
N PRO A 384 20.86 10.35 8.20
CA PRO A 384 20.83 10.07 9.64
C PRO A 384 19.49 9.54 10.16
N MET A 385 18.42 9.71 9.38
CA MET A 385 17.09 9.21 9.71
C MET A 385 16.90 7.69 9.52
N ASP A 386 17.79 7.00 8.79
CA ASP A 386 17.57 5.62 8.36
C ASP A 386 18.62 4.63 8.94
N SER A 387 19.48 5.08 9.86
CA SER A 387 20.55 4.27 10.46
C SER A 387 20.07 3.45 11.68
N GLY A 388 18.80 3.07 11.74
CA GLY A 388 18.24 2.30 12.87
C GLY A 388 18.51 0.78 12.84
N PHE A 389 19.18 0.25 11.78
CA PHE A 389 19.67 -1.14 11.81
C PHE A 389 21.13 -1.15 12.29
N ILE A 390 21.35 -1.80 13.41
CA ILE A 390 22.67 -2.11 13.95
C ILE A 390 23.23 -3.35 13.27
#